data_4578f39997d299ed9a1986a9b0dab0fa
#
_entry.id   4578f39997d299ed9a1986a9b0dab0fa
#
_cell.length_a   1.000
_cell.length_b   1.000
_cell.length_c   1.000
_cell.angle_alpha   90.00
_cell.angle_beta   90.00
_cell.angle_gamma   90.00
#
_symmetry.space_group_name_H-M   'P 1'
#
loop_
_entity.id
_entity.type
_entity.pdbx_description
1 polymer ?
#
loop_
_entity_poly.entity_id
_entity_poly.type
_entity_poly.pdbx_seq_one_letter_code
_entity_poly.pdbx_strand_id
1 'polypeptide(L)'
;MLKQSCRVPFNPQSDQEYSNLKGDNMMRAMKQLGMTAAIIGTMSAAPVLAQEIPADASNFYKSESVTVRQVTFPNQYNMNIAGNLFLPKNLDQKTKHAAIIVGHPMGAVKEQSANLYAVKMAEQGFVTLSVDLAFWGGSEGQPRNAVSPDLYAETFSAAADFLGTNPLVDRERIGVIGICGSGSFA
;
A
#
# COMPACT_ATOMS: atom_id res chain seq x y z
N MET A 1 33.74 13.56 -22.06
CA MET A 1 33.64 12.29 -21.29
C MET A 1 32.49 11.47 -21.86
N LEU A 2 32.83 10.37 -22.52
CA LEU A 2 31.89 9.53 -23.30
C LEU A 2 31.02 8.68 -22.36
N LYS A 3 29.69 8.79 -22.53
CA LYS A 3 28.73 7.82 -21.99
C LYS A 3 28.69 6.58 -22.90
N GLN A 4 29.30 5.49 -22.45
CA GLN A 4 29.10 4.19 -23.11
C GLN A 4 27.74 3.62 -22.69
N SER A 5 26.82 3.59 -23.67
CA SER A 5 25.53 2.87 -23.57
C SER A 5 25.79 1.40 -23.85
N CYS A 6 25.69 0.52 -22.86
CA CYS A 6 25.65 -0.91 -23.07
C CYS A 6 24.30 -1.29 -23.70
N ARG A 7 24.29 -1.45 -25.02
CA ARG A 7 23.20 -2.15 -25.73
C ARG A 7 23.58 -3.63 -25.85
N VAL A 8 22.80 -4.48 -25.18
CA VAL A 8 22.88 -5.93 -25.43
C VAL A 8 22.20 -6.19 -26.78
N PRO A 9 22.85 -6.82 -27.75
CA PRO A 9 22.23 -7.10 -29.05
C PRO A 9 21.14 -8.17 -28.89
N PHE A 10 19.97 -7.85 -29.41
CA PHE A 10 18.84 -8.78 -29.53
C PHE A 10 19.19 -9.87 -30.56
N ASN A 11 19.17 -11.15 -30.15
CA ASN A 11 19.42 -12.28 -31.03
C ASN A 11 18.12 -13.10 -31.23
N PRO A 12 17.44 -12.96 -32.40
CA PRO A 12 16.17 -13.66 -32.67
C PRO A 12 16.30 -15.17 -32.77
N GLN A 13 17.49 -15.70 -32.95
CA GLN A 13 17.70 -17.16 -33.15
C GLN A 13 17.65 -17.94 -31.84
N SER A 14 17.96 -17.31 -30.69
CA SER A 14 17.93 -17.97 -29.36
C SER A 14 16.50 -18.32 -28.89
N ASP A 15 15.51 -17.52 -29.28
CA ASP A 15 14.13 -17.73 -28.85
C ASP A 15 13.41 -18.81 -29.63
N GLN A 16 13.83 -19.05 -30.88
CA GLN A 16 13.28 -20.09 -31.72
C GLN A 16 13.85 -21.48 -31.37
N GLU A 17 15.09 -21.54 -30.94
CA GLU A 17 15.72 -22.78 -30.47
C GLU A 17 15.14 -23.25 -29.12
N TYR A 18 14.79 -22.31 -28.24
CA TYR A 18 14.19 -22.61 -26.94
C TYR A 18 12.73 -23.10 -27.02
N SER A 19 11.99 -22.66 -28.05
CA SER A 19 10.60 -23.11 -28.29
C SER A 19 10.54 -24.51 -28.89
N ASN A 20 11.50 -24.88 -29.75
CA ASN A 20 11.54 -26.20 -30.40
C ASN A 20 11.96 -27.30 -29.42
N LEU A 21 12.86 -27.02 -28.46
CA LEU A 21 13.28 -28.00 -27.44
C LEU A 21 12.17 -28.34 -26.42
N LYS A 22 11.22 -27.47 -26.20
CA LYS A 22 10.07 -27.75 -25.31
C LYS A 22 9.00 -28.59 -25.99
N GLY A 23 8.78 -28.41 -27.29
CA GLY A 23 7.75 -29.15 -28.06
C GLY A 23 8.10 -30.62 -28.22
N ASP A 24 9.34 -30.91 -28.55
CA ASP A 24 9.77 -32.29 -28.87
C ASP A 24 9.90 -33.20 -27.63
N ASN A 25 10.32 -32.65 -26.49
CA ASN A 25 10.42 -33.41 -25.25
C ASN A 25 9.06 -33.75 -24.64
N MET A 26 8.06 -32.92 -24.82
CA MET A 26 6.71 -33.18 -24.31
C MET A 26 5.98 -34.22 -25.15
N MET A 27 6.17 -34.24 -26.46
CA MET A 27 5.58 -35.27 -27.34
C MET A 27 6.26 -36.64 -27.22
N ARG A 28 7.55 -36.70 -26.94
CA ARG A 28 8.25 -37.98 -26.68
C ARG A 28 7.85 -38.61 -25.35
N ALA A 29 7.61 -37.82 -24.31
CA ALA A 29 7.14 -38.30 -23.03
C ALA A 29 5.71 -38.88 -23.10
N MET A 30 4.85 -38.34 -23.93
CA MET A 30 3.47 -38.85 -24.12
C MET A 30 3.38 -40.14 -24.91
N LYS A 31 4.38 -40.51 -25.72
CA LYS A 31 4.40 -41.76 -26.50
C LYS A 31 4.93 -42.99 -25.75
N GLN A 32 5.55 -42.82 -24.59
CA GLN A 32 6.11 -43.93 -23.79
C GLN A 32 5.21 -44.40 -22.65
N LEU A 33 4.14 -43.70 -22.34
CA LEU A 33 3.14 -44.14 -21.34
C LEU A 33 1.85 -44.60 -22.03
N GLY A 34 1.94 -45.72 -22.74
CA GLY A 34 0.78 -46.49 -23.14
C GLY A 34 0.22 -47.25 -21.93
N MET A 35 -0.53 -46.58 -21.10
CA MET A 35 -1.45 -47.20 -20.14
C MET A 35 -2.65 -46.28 -19.91
N THR A 36 -3.74 -46.63 -20.58
CA THR A 36 -5.08 -46.15 -20.30
C THR A 36 -5.49 -46.55 -18.92
N ALA A 37 -5.43 -45.62 -17.98
CA ALA A 37 -6.25 -45.65 -16.77
C ALA A 37 -7.00 -44.33 -16.70
N ALA A 38 -8.23 -44.34 -17.19
CA ALA A 38 -9.15 -43.24 -16.95
C ALA A 38 -9.52 -43.21 -15.45
N ILE A 39 -8.69 -42.57 -14.67
CA ILE A 39 -9.10 -42.16 -13.31
C ILE A 39 -9.90 -40.88 -13.51
N ILE A 40 -11.21 -41.02 -13.67
CA ILE A 40 -12.15 -39.92 -13.43
C ILE A 40 -12.12 -39.66 -11.93
N GLY A 41 -11.09 -38.96 -11.47
CA GLY A 41 -11.07 -38.38 -10.16
C GLY A 41 -12.13 -37.28 -10.15
N THR A 42 -13.28 -37.56 -9.56
CA THR A 42 -14.20 -36.49 -9.15
C THR A 42 -13.41 -35.63 -8.15
N MET A 43 -12.85 -34.53 -8.65
CA MET A 43 -12.39 -33.46 -7.77
C MET A 43 -13.64 -32.90 -7.09
N SER A 44 -13.97 -33.48 -5.93
CA SER A 44 -14.88 -32.84 -4.99
C SER A 44 -14.24 -31.51 -4.63
N ALA A 45 -14.68 -30.44 -5.29
CA ALA A 45 -14.40 -29.10 -4.86
C ALA A 45 -15.05 -28.95 -3.47
N ALA A 46 -14.27 -29.18 -2.42
CA ALA A 46 -14.72 -28.80 -1.08
C ALA A 46 -15.14 -27.32 -1.18
N PRO A 47 -16.32 -26.95 -0.69
CA PRO A 47 -16.70 -25.55 -0.66
C PRO A 47 -15.63 -24.82 0.12
N VAL A 48 -14.94 -23.87 -0.52
CA VAL A 48 -14.10 -22.90 0.17
C VAL A 48 -15.08 -22.11 1.02
N LEU A 49 -15.21 -22.47 2.30
CA LEU A 49 -15.93 -21.67 3.26
C LEU A 49 -15.25 -20.32 3.27
N ALA A 50 -15.95 -19.30 2.79
CA ALA A 50 -15.48 -17.93 2.90
C ALA A 50 -15.22 -17.68 4.39
N GLN A 51 -13.95 -17.52 4.76
CA GLN A 51 -13.57 -17.22 6.12
C GLN A 51 -14.13 -15.83 6.43
N GLU A 52 -15.02 -15.73 7.41
CA GLU A 52 -15.54 -14.44 7.83
C GLU A 52 -14.37 -13.56 8.28
N ILE A 53 -14.26 -12.39 7.67
CA ILE A 53 -13.28 -11.39 8.08
C ILE A 53 -13.69 -10.89 9.46
N PRO A 54 -12.82 -10.98 10.49
CA PRO A 54 -13.12 -10.42 11.79
C PRO A 54 -13.54 -8.95 11.67
N ALA A 55 -14.55 -8.54 12.43
CA ALA A 55 -15.11 -7.19 12.34
C ALA A 55 -14.04 -6.09 12.54
N ASP A 56 -13.04 -6.36 13.36
CA ASP A 56 -11.91 -5.45 13.63
C ASP A 56 -10.80 -5.48 12.57
N ALA A 57 -10.90 -6.37 11.57
CA ALA A 57 -10.01 -6.40 10.40
C ALA A 57 -10.65 -5.78 9.14
N SER A 58 -11.88 -5.26 9.25
CA SER A 58 -12.54 -4.53 8.16
C SER A 58 -11.87 -3.18 7.92
N ASN A 59 -11.69 -2.78 6.66
CA ASN A 59 -11.21 -1.43 6.30
C ASN A 59 -12.10 -0.31 6.87
N PHE A 60 -13.35 -0.60 7.17
CA PHE A 60 -14.31 0.36 7.74
C PHE A 60 -14.48 0.21 9.26
N TYR A 61 -13.59 -0.53 9.90
CA TYR A 61 -13.56 -0.67 11.35
C TYR A 61 -13.48 0.70 12.05
N LYS A 62 -14.28 0.86 13.08
CA LYS A 62 -14.28 2.06 13.95
C LYS A 62 -14.02 1.63 15.38
N SER A 63 -13.06 2.28 16.01
CA SER A 63 -12.75 2.05 17.42
C SER A 63 -13.52 3.01 18.32
N GLU A 64 -14.08 2.49 19.39
CA GLU A 64 -14.69 3.32 20.42
C GLU A 64 -13.67 4.08 21.29
N SER A 65 -12.43 3.60 21.34
CA SER A 65 -11.34 4.22 22.11
C SER A 65 -10.57 5.30 21.36
N VAL A 66 -10.90 5.55 20.07
CA VAL A 66 -10.19 6.51 19.21
C VAL A 66 -11.15 7.57 18.68
N THR A 67 -10.70 8.82 18.73
CA THR A 67 -11.39 9.95 18.07
C THR A 67 -10.76 10.19 16.69
N VAL A 68 -11.59 10.39 15.68
CA VAL A 68 -11.14 10.69 14.31
C VAL A 68 -11.53 12.11 13.94
N ARG A 69 -10.60 12.87 13.37
CA ARG A 69 -10.84 14.21 12.82
C ARG A 69 -10.33 14.29 11.40
N GLN A 70 -11.16 14.76 10.49
CA GLN A 70 -10.71 15.11 9.14
C GLN A 70 -9.85 16.36 9.22
N VAL A 71 -8.73 16.34 8.53
CA VAL A 71 -7.78 17.45 8.48
C VAL A 71 -7.36 17.72 7.03
N THR A 72 -6.95 18.95 6.79
CA THR A 72 -6.38 19.35 5.50
C THR A 72 -5.19 20.25 5.80
N PHE A 73 -4.09 20.06 5.09
CA PHE A 73 -2.87 20.87 5.23
C PHE A 73 -2.19 21.03 3.87
N PRO A 74 -1.51 22.16 3.63
CA PRO A 74 -0.80 22.38 2.38
C PRO A 74 0.52 21.60 2.35
N ASN A 75 0.93 21.18 1.16
CA ASN A 75 2.31 20.80 0.87
C ASN A 75 3.13 22.01 0.40
N GLN A 76 4.41 21.84 0.11
CA GLN A 76 5.29 22.94 -0.36
C GLN A 76 4.86 23.57 -1.69
N TYR A 77 4.01 22.90 -2.45
CA TYR A 77 3.44 23.41 -3.71
C TYR A 77 2.06 24.06 -3.52
N ASN A 78 1.66 24.31 -2.28
CA ASN A 78 0.32 24.82 -1.91
C ASN A 78 -0.85 23.95 -2.37
N MET A 79 -0.62 22.65 -2.58
CA MET A 79 -1.68 21.68 -2.82
C MET A 79 -2.22 21.21 -1.45
N ASN A 80 -3.53 21.24 -1.28
CA ASN A 80 -4.16 20.74 -0.07
C ASN A 80 -4.14 19.22 -0.03
N ILE A 81 -3.55 18.68 1.02
CA ILE A 81 -3.50 17.25 1.33
C ILE A 81 -4.58 16.92 2.34
N ALA A 82 -5.42 15.95 2.03
CA ALA A 82 -6.48 15.49 2.91
C ALA A 82 -6.00 14.32 3.77
N GLY A 83 -6.33 14.36 5.05
CA GLY A 83 -6.00 13.31 6.01
C GLY A 83 -7.10 13.05 7.03
N ASN A 84 -7.00 11.92 7.73
CA ASN A 84 -7.76 11.62 8.92
C ASN A 84 -6.79 11.47 10.10
N LEU A 85 -6.92 12.35 11.09
CA LEU A 85 -6.13 12.33 12.31
C LEU A 85 -6.87 11.49 13.37
N PHE A 86 -6.20 10.49 13.91
CA PHE A 86 -6.72 9.58 14.91
C PHE A 86 -6.00 9.86 16.24
N LEU A 87 -6.79 10.08 17.27
CA LEU A 87 -6.31 10.39 18.62
C LEU A 87 -6.90 9.40 19.61
N PRO A 88 -6.09 8.66 20.40
CA PRO A 88 -6.57 7.89 21.52
C PRO A 88 -7.35 8.78 22.50
N LYS A 89 -8.53 8.34 22.96
CA LYS A 89 -9.35 9.13 23.89
C LYS A 89 -8.69 9.31 25.27
N ASN A 90 -7.83 8.36 25.65
CA ASN A 90 -7.10 8.35 26.93
C ASN A 90 -5.71 8.96 26.86
N LEU A 91 -5.39 9.68 25.76
CA LEU A 91 -4.08 10.28 25.56
C LEU A 91 -3.80 11.35 26.63
N ASP A 92 -2.64 11.28 27.28
CA ASP A 92 -2.22 12.30 28.23
C ASP A 92 -1.96 13.63 27.51
N GLN A 93 -2.73 14.66 27.84
CA GLN A 93 -2.65 15.98 27.22
C GLN A 93 -1.43 16.79 27.68
N LYS A 94 -0.68 16.30 28.67
CA LYS A 94 0.47 17.00 29.24
C LYS A 94 1.81 16.52 28.69
N THR A 95 1.81 15.42 27.99
CA THR A 95 3.02 14.82 27.40
C THR A 95 2.94 14.77 25.88
N LYS A 96 4.10 14.73 25.23
CA LYS A 96 4.19 14.52 23.79
C LYS A 96 4.29 13.04 23.46
N HIS A 97 3.61 12.63 22.40
CA HIS A 97 3.48 11.24 21.99
C HIS A 97 4.14 10.99 20.64
N ALA A 98 4.58 9.76 20.44
CA ALA A 98 5.02 9.32 19.12
C ALA A 98 3.85 9.33 18.13
N ALA A 99 4.14 9.63 16.87
CA ALA A 99 3.13 9.68 15.83
C ALA A 99 3.48 8.79 14.63
N ILE A 100 2.46 8.36 13.89
CA ILE A 100 2.61 7.51 12.71
C ILE A 100 1.77 8.07 11.57
N ILE A 101 2.39 8.27 10.41
CA ILE A 101 1.72 8.60 9.16
C ILE A 101 1.45 7.29 8.42
N VAL A 102 0.26 7.13 7.84
CA VAL A 102 -0.12 5.94 7.10
C VAL A 102 -0.54 6.32 5.68
N GLY A 103 0.20 5.82 4.69
CA GLY A 103 -0.10 5.98 3.27
C GLY A 103 -0.84 4.78 2.70
N HIS A 104 -1.80 5.03 1.80
CA HIS A 104 -2.64 4.02 1.16
C HIS A 104 -1.93 3.30 0.00
N PRO A 105 -2.39 2.10 -0.42
CA PRO A 105 -1.93 1.43 -1.62
C PRO A 105 -2.15 2.28 -2.88
N MET A 106 -1.36 2.03 -3.92
CA MET A 106 -1.61 2.62 -5.24
C MET A 106 -3.03 2.30 -5.72
N GLY A 107 -3.76 3.31 -6.21
CA GLY A 107 -5.14 3.12 -6.66
C GLY A 107 -6.19 3.07 -5.55
N ALA A 108 -5.80 3.26 -4.29
CA ALA A 108 -6.70 3.32 -3.14
C ALA A 108 -6.88 4.77 -2.63
N VAL A 109 -7.59 4.91 -1.52
CA VAL A 109 -7.76 6.15 -0.76
C VAL A 109 -7.60 5.85 0.73
N LYS A 110 -7.38 6.91 1.53
CA LYS A 110 -7.14 6.80 2.98
C LYS A 110 -8.25 6.07 3.75
N GLU A 111 -9.51 6.18 3.29
CA GLU A 111 -10.67 5.57 3.95
C GLU A 111 -10.67 4.03 3.91
N GLN A 112 -9.76 3.43 3.15
CA GLN A 112 -9.61 1.97 3.04
C GLN A 112 -8.57 1.44 4.03
N SER A 113 -7.58 0.67 3.56
CA SER A 113 -6.59 0.03 4.44
C SER A 113 -5.79 1.03 5.28
N ALA A 114 -5.52 2.25 4.78
CA ALA A 114 -4.77 3.23 5.55
C ALA A 114 -5.49 3.63 6.84
N ASN A 115 -6.81 3.83 6.81
CA ASN A 115 -7.59 4.09 8.03
C ASN A 115 -7.56 2.90 9.00
N LEU A 116 -7.63 1.67 8.50
CA LEU A 116 -7.57 0.48 9.35
C LEU A 116 -6.24 0.42 10.11
N TYR A 117 -5.11 0.61 9.42
CA TYR A 117 -3.80 0.63 10.06
C TYR A 117 -3.67 1.80 11.04
N ALA A 118 -4.15 2.99 10.65
CA ALA A 118 -4.11 4.17 11.50
C ALA A 118 -4.90 3.99 12.79
N VAL A 119 -6.14 3.47 12.72
CA VAL A 119 -6.94 3.25 13.93
C VAL A 119 -6.32 2.18 14.84
N LYS A 120 -5.77 1.09 14.26
CA LYS A 120 -5.10 0.05 15.06
C LYS A 120 -3.85 0.56 15.76
N MET A 121 -3.06 1.40 15.12
CA MET A 121 -1.91 2.05 15.77
C MET A 121 -2.36 3.06 16.84
N ALA A 122 -3.45 3.79 16.61
CA ALA A 122 -4.01 4.69 17.62
C ALA A 122 -4.52 3.93 18.86
N GLU A 123 -5.10 2.75 18.71
CA GLU A 123 -5.46 1.87 19.83
C GLU A 123 -4.25 1.46 20.68
N GLN A 124 -3.05 1.46 20.09
CA GLN A 124 -1.78 1.21 20.80
C GLN A 124 -1.17 2.48 21.44
N GLY A 125 -1.85 3.63 21.37
CA GLY A 125 -1.42 4.86 22.03
C GLY A 125 -0.64 5.84 21.14
N PHE A 126 -0.51 5.59 19.84
CA PHE A 126 0.11 6.53 18.90
C PHE A 126 -0.90 7.61 18.45
N VAL A 127 -0.40 8.82 18.20
CA VAL A 127 -1.13 9.77 17.36
C VAL A 127 -0.93 9.34 15.91
N THR A 128 -2.01 9.11 15.17
CA THR A 128 -1.86 8.60 13.79
C THR A 128 -2.58 9.46 12.77
N LEU A 129 -2.04 9.52 11.57
CA LEU A 129 -2.57 10.29 10.45
C LEU A 129 -2.57 9.43 9.20
N SER A 130 -3.76 9.06 8.69
CA SER A 130 -3.87 8.52 7.35
C SER A 130 -4.00 9.65 6.34
N VAL A 131 -3.33 9.55 5.19
CA VAL A 131 -3.33 10.59 4.18
C VAL A 131 -3.74 10.05 2.81
N ASP A 132 -4.46 10.88 2.05
CA ASP A 132 -4.54 10.69 0.60
C ASP A 132 -3.28 11.25 -0.04
N LEU A 133 -2.62 10.45 -0.88
CA LEU A 133 -1.51 10.95 -1.68
C LEU A 133 -1.99 12.03 -2.65
N ALA A 134 -1.11 12.97 -3.02
CA ALA A 134 -1.43 13.99 -4.01
C ALA A 134 -2.09 13.36 -5.25
N PHE A 135 -3.10 14.02 -5.83
CA PHE A 135 -3.96 13.59 -6.95
C PHE A 135 -5.02 12.52 -6.60
N TRP A 136 -5.04 11.98 -5.37
CA TRP A 136 -5.96 10.90 -4.96
C TRP A 136 -6.96 11.37 -3.89
N GLY A 137 -8.09 10.67 -3.80
CA GLY A 137 -9.10 10.89 -2.76
C GLY A 137 -9.50 12.34 -2.60
N GLY A 138 -9.40 12.86 -1.39
CA GLY A 138 -9.69 14.27 -1.04
C GLY A 138 -8.50 15.21 -1.24
N SER A 139 -7.29 14.71 -1.53
CA SER A 139 -6.13 15.55 -1.82
C SER A 139 -6.22 16.20 -3.20
N GLU A 140 -5.67 17.40 -3.32
CA GLU A 140 -5.64 18.14 -4.58
C GLU A 140 -4.66 17.56 -5.60
N GLY A 141 -4.74 18.10 -6.82
CA GLY A 141 -3.88 17.77 -7.95
C GLY A 141 -4.66 17.41 -9.20
N GLN A 142 -4.13 17.83 -10.35
CA GLN A 142 -4.65 17.53 -11.68
C GLN A 142 -3.51 17.08 -12.60
N PRO A 143 -3.72 16.07 -13.47
CA PRO A 143 -4.95 15.28 -13.61
C PRO A 143 -5.18 14.37 -12.40
N ARG A 144 -6.43 14.03 -12.10
CA ARG A 144 -6.75 13.11 -10.99
C ARG A 144 -6.13 11.72 -11.26
N ASN A 145 -5.79 11.04 -10.19
CA ASN A 145 -5.21 9.69 -10.19
C ASN A 145 -3.84 9.61 -10.90
N ALA A 146 -3.16 10.73 -11.04
CA ALA A 146 -1.79 10.75 -11.53
C ALA A 146 -0.83 10.13 -10.50
N VAL A 147 0.23 9.49 -10.99
CA VAL A 147 1.32 8.95 -10.18
C VAL A 147 2.54 9.87 -10.35
N SER A 148 2.95 10.51 -9.27
CA SER A 148 4.13 11.36 -9.22
C SER A 148 4.96 11.00 -7.99
N PRO A 149 6.10 10.32 -8.16
CA PRO A 149 6.98 9.93 -7.04
C PRO A 149 7.37 11.10 -6.15
N ASP A 150 7.76 12.22 -6.74
CA ASP A 150 8.19 13.41 -6.01
C ASP A 150 7.07 14.00 -5.16
N LEU A 151 5.84 14.09 -5.71
CA LEU A 151 4.69 14.61 -4.98
C LEU A 151 4.15 13.62 -3.94
N TYR A 152 4.42 12.34 -4.11
CA TYR A 152 4.08 11.33 -3.11
C TYR A 152 5.03 11.41 -1.91
N ALA A 153 6.34 11.49 -2.14
CA ALA A 153 7.33 11.73 -1.09
C ALA A 153 7.04 13.06 -0.37
N GLU A 154 6.70 14.10 -1.14
CA GLU A 154 6.30 15.39 -0.60
C GLU A 154 5.03 15.31 0.27
N THR A 155 4.06 14.47 -0.09
CA THR A 155 2.86 14.26 0.73
C THR A 155 3.23 13.74 2.13
N PHE A 156 4.17 12.80 2.22
CA PHE A 156 4.66 12.30 3.52
C PHE A 156 5.45 13.37 4.29
N SER A 157 6.26 14.17 3.59
CA SER A 157 7.00 15.30 4.17
C SER A 157 6.05 16.33 4.78
N ALA A 158 5.04 16.77 4.02
CA ALA A 158 4.02 17.71 4.48
C ALA A 158 3.22 17.15 5.66
N ALA A 159 2.91 15.85 5.64
CA ALA A 159 2.23 15.18 6.75
C ALA A 159 3.09 15.15 8.03
N ALA A 160 4.41 14.95 7.90
CA ALA A 160 5.34 15.01 9.03
C ALA A 160 5.42 16.44 9.61
N ASP A 161 5.48 17.45 8.76
CA ASP A 161 5.46 18.84 9.19
C ASP A 161 4.14 19.20 9.88
N PHE A 162 3.00 18.80 9.31
CA PHE A 162 1.69 18.98 9.93
C PHE A 162 1.62 18.35 11.31
N LEU A 163 2.03 17.09 11.47
CA LEU A 163 2.07 16.42 12.76
C LEU A 163 3.04 17.08 13.72
N GLY A 164 4.19 17.54 13.23
CA GLY A 164 5.20 18.24 14.04
C GLY A 164 4.74 19.58 14.63
N THR A 165 3.68 20.19 14.08
CA THR A 165 3.03 21.39 14.65
C THR A 165 2.00 21.06 15.72
N ASN A 166 1.58 19.79 15.85
CA ASN A 166 0.59 19.39 16.84
C ASN A 166 1.24 19.35 18.23
N PRO A 167 0.67 20.05 19.24
CA PRO A 167 1.24 20.12 20.58
C PRO A 167 1.36 18.77 21.29
N LEU A 168 0.56 17.78 20.89
CA LEU A 168 0.57 16.43 21.45
C LEU A 168 1.62 15.52 20.81
N VAL A 169 2.28 15.94 19.74
CA VAL A 169 3.23 15.12 18.98
C VAL A 169 4.67 15.47 19.33
N ASP A 170 5.46 14.45 19.58
CA ASP A 170 6.91 14.55 19.64
C ASP A 170 7.49 14.49 18.21
N ARG A 171 7.98 15.62 17.71
CA ARG A 171 8.51 15.75 16.35
C ARG A 171 9.66 14.79 16.07
N GLU A 172 10.44 14.44 17.09
CA GLU A 172 11.57 13.50 16.94
C GLU A 172 11.14 12.02 16.89
N ARG A 173 9.84 11.75 17.08
CA ARG A 173 9.27 10.41 17.12
C ARG A 173 8.09 10.26 16.16
N ILE A 174 8.28 10.69 14.91
CA ILE A 174 7.31 10.51 13.83
C ILE A 174 7.81 9.38 12.93
N GLY A 175 7.00 8.33 12.79
CA GLY A 175 7.26 7.21 11.89
C GLY A 175 6.26 7.18 10.73
N VAL A 176 6.54 6.34 9.74
CA VAL A 176 5.69 6.19 8.55
C VAL A 176 5.39 4.71 8.30
N ILE A 177 4.16 4.41 7.91
CA ILE A 177 3.74 3.12 7.37
C ILE A 177 3.28 3.35 5.94
N GLY A 178 4.03 2.86 4.98
CA GLY A 178 3.63 2.86 3.57
C GLY A 178 3.05 1.49 3.19
N ILE A 179 1.77 1.46 2.79
CA ILE A 179 1.11 0.22 2.38
C ILE A 179 1.26 0.06 0.87
N CYS A 180 1.81 -1.09 0.41
CA CYS A 180 2.02 -1.39 -1.00
C CYS A 180 2.84 -0.28 -1.71
N GLY A 181 2.28 0.40 -2.72
CA GLY A 181 2.95 1.47 -3.46
C GLY A 181 3.45 2.63 -2.59
N SER A 182 2.74 2.98 -1.53
CA SER A 182 3.21 4.01 -0.59
C SER A 182 4.53 3.65 0.11
N GLY A 183 4.83 2.36 0.28
CA GLY A 183 6.09 1.92 0.89
C GLY A 183 7.35 2.28 0.09
N SER A 184 7.19 2.67 -1.17
CA SER A 184 8.30 3.13 -2.02
C SER A 184 8.62 4.63 -1.85
N PHE A 185 7.76 5.37 -1.15
CA PHE A 185 7.83 6.84 -1.02
C PHE A 185 7.81 7.32 0.43
N ALA A 186 7.62 6.39 1.38
CA ALA A 186 7.54 6.63 2.82
C ALA A 186 8.91 6.67 3.49
#